data_e2220f210760de2eea15ac159dc53af2
#
_entry.id   e2220f210760de2eea15ac159dc53af2
#
_cell.length_a   1.000
_cell.length_b   1.000
_cell.length_c   1.000
_cell.angle_alpha   90.00
_cell.angle_beta   90.00
_cell.angle_gamma   90.00
#
_symmetry.space_group_name_H-M   'P 1'
#
loop_
_entity.id
_entity.type
_entity.pdbx_description
1 polymer ?
#
loop_
_entity_poly.entity_id
_entity_poly.type
_entity_poly.pdbx_seq_one_letter_code
_entity_poly.pdbx_strand_id
1 'polypeptide(L)'
;KTTKKCLYSVDIKSVPPERFLPAKTCNISLYPRNGSYGHTIRINFPHLRQDIPIIIVFRALGIETDRDITLYIIESWNHPDAKEFCRIIKPSIEEASTIMTQSLAIEYILKHIHLIGFPQEMKLEHSQKIAHVKTVLEKEFLPHLGTSNVKKAFYLGYMIRKLLST
;
A
#
# COMPACT_ATOMS: atom_id res chain seq x y z
N LYS A 1 11.97 -20.40 -11.08
CA LYS A 1 11.28 -19.49 -10.13
C LYS A 1 9.80 -19.55 -10.43
N THR A 2 9.06 -20.26 -9.61
CA THR A 2 7.59 -20.23 -9.66
C THR A 2 7.13 -18.85 -9.20
N THR A 3 6.76 -18.02 -10.14
CA THR A 3 6.09 -16.77 -9.85
C THR A 3 4.74 -17.11 -9.21
N LYS A 4 4.53 -16.68 -7.97
CA LYS A 4 3.23 -16.80 -7.32
C LYS A 4 2.19 -16.11 -8.17
N LYS A 5 1.23 -16.87 -8.67
CA LYS A 5 0.15 -16.33 -9.47
C LYS A 5 -0.86 -15.64 -8.54
N CYS A 6 -1.12 -14.36 -8.75
CA CYS A 6 -2.18 -13.67 -8.03
C CYS A 6 -3.55 -14.19 -8.48
N LEU A 7 -4.52 -14.23 -7.56
CA LEU A 7 -5.89 -14.65 -7.86
C LEU A 7 -6.66 -13.53 -8.54
N TYR A 8 -6.58 -12.31 -8.00
CA TYR A 8 -7.23 -11.12 -8.51
C TYR A 8 -6.31 -9.93 -8.36
N SER A 9 -6.39 -8.99 -9.28
CA SER A 9 -5.64 -7.73 -9.18
C SER A 9 -6.46 -6.57 -9.73
N VAL A 10 -6.15 -5.37 -9.23
CA VAL A 10 -6.71 -4.11 -9.68
C VAL A 10 -5.56 -3.18 -10.03
N ASP A 11 -5.58 -2.66 -11.25
CA ASP A 11 -4.63 -1.64 -11.69
C ASP A 11 -5.28 -0.26 -11.59
N ILE A 12 -4.59 0.65 -10.92
CA ILE A 12 -5.04 2.03 -10.75
C ILE A 12 -4.12 2.93 -11.55
N LYS A 13 -4.65 3.58 -12.58
CA LYS A 13 -3.91 4.55 -13.36
C LYS A 13 -4.24 5.94 -12.84
N SER A 14 -3.30 6.53 -12.12
CA SER A 14 -3.45 7.85 -11.53
C SER A 14 -2.81 8.89 -12.44
N VAL A 15 -3.60 9.85 -12.89
CA VAL A 15 -3.13 10.95 -13.74
C VAL A 15 -2.93 12.19 -12.87
N PRO A 16 -1.67 12.69 -12.75
CA PRO A 16 -1.43 13.91 -11.97
C PRO A 16 -2.19 15.11 -12.55
N PRO A 17 -2.54 16.11 -11.71
CA PRO A 17 -3.22 17.31 -12.20
C PRO A 17 -2.36 18.14 -13.16
N GLU A 18 -1.05 18.05 -13.07
CA GLU A 18 -0.13 18.70 -14.00
C GLU A 18 -0.09 17.95 -15.33
N ARG A 19 -0.44 18.63 -16.42
CA ARG A 19 -0.58 18.02 -17.76
C ARG A 19 0.70 17.43 -18.34
N PHE A 20 1.86 17.78 -17.80
CA PHE A 20 3.16 17.35 -18.31
C PHE A 20 3.70 16.09 -17.65
N LEU A 21 3.10 15.67 -16.54
CA LEU A 21 3.58 14.50 -15.81
C LEU A 21 2.89 13.24 -16.31
N PRO A 22 3.66 12.15 -16.48
CA PRO A 22 3.07 10.88 -16.91
C PRO A 22 2.16 10.29 -15.83
N ALA A 23 1.21 9.48 -16.26
CA ALA A 23 0.35 8.74 -15.34
C ALA A 23 1.19 7.77 -14.50
N LYS A 24 0.80 7.60 -13.25
CA LYS A 24 1.43 6.65 -12.32
C LYS A 24 0.50 5.46 -12.11
N THR A 25 1.04 4.26 -12.23
CA THR A 25 0.27 3.03 -12.09
C THR A 25 0.51 2.41 -10.71
N CYS A 26 -0.58 2.08 -10.02
CA CYS A 26 -0.57 1.35 -8.77
C CYS A 26 -1.33 0.04 -8.96
N ASN A 27 -0.79 -1.06 -8.46
CA ASN A 27 -1.41 -2.38 -8.56
C ASN A 27 -1.71 -2.93 -7.17
N ILE A 28 -2.94 -3.38 -6.95
CA ILE A 28 -3.35 -4.06 -5.72
C ILE A 28 -3.72 -5.49 -6.11
N SER A 29 -3.09 -6.47 -5.47
CA SER A 29 -3.24 -7.88 -5.83
C SER A 29 -3.55 -8.74 -4.61
N LEU A 30 -4.38 -9.77 -4.84
CA LEU A 30 -4.73 -10.78 -3.86
C LEU A 30 -3.97 -12.07 -4.18
N TYR A 31 -3.13 -12.51 -3.25
CA TYR A 31 -2.31 -13.72 -3.40
C TYR A 31 -2.75 -14.81 -2.43
N PRO A 32 -2.70 -16.09 -2.83
CA PRO A 32 -2.88 -17.18 -1.88
C PRO A 32 -1.70 -17.21 -0.91
N ARG A 33 -1.97 -17.51 0.36
CA ARG A 33 -0.95 -17.60 1.40
C ARG A 33 -0.30 -18.99 1.37
N ASN A 34 1.04 -19.01 1.23
CA ASN A 34 1.79 -20.27 1.21
C ASN A 34 1.80 -20.95 2.58
N GLY A 35 1.43 -22.22 2.61
CA GLY A 35 1.51 -23.04 3.82
C GLY A 35 0.54 -22.65 4.93
N SER A 36 -0.41 -21.74 4.66
CA SER A 36 -1.40 -21.26 5.62
C SER A 36 -2.72 -21.00 4.91
N TYR A 37 -3.80 -21.04 5.66
CA TYR A 37 -5.11 -20.68 5.13
C TYR A 37 -5.21 -19.18 4.90
N GLY A 38 -5.99 -18.80 3.89
CA GLY A 38 -6.32 -17.42 3.59
C GLY A 38 -5.49 -16.81 2.47
N HIS A 39 -5.60 -15.51 2.34
CA HIS A 39 -5.02 -14.73 1.27
C HIS A 39 -4.32 -13.49 1.84
N THR A 40 -3.35 -12.98 1.10
CA THR A 40 -2.70 -11.72 1.46
C THR A 40 -2.92 -10.69 0.36
N ILE A 41 -3.11 -9.44 0.75
CA ILE A 41 -3.30 -8.33 -0.18
C ILE A 41 -1.99 -7.55 -0.23
N ARG A 42 -1.45 -7.38 -1.43
CA ARG A 42 -0.20 -6.68 -1.65
C ARG A 42 -0.38 -5.56 -2.64
N ILE A 43 0.49 -4.58 -2.56
CA ILE A 43 0.46 -3.41 -3.41
C ILE A 43 1.81 -3.16 -4.05
N ASN A 44 1.79 -2.66 -5.28
CA ASN A 44 2.97 -2.14 -5.96
C ASN A 44 2.66 -0.74 -6.50
N PHE A 45 3.61 0.16 -6.37
CA PHE A 45 3.56 1.50 -6.95
C PHE A 45 4.96 1.90 -7.41
N PRO A 46 5.10 2.99 -8.20
CA PRO A 46 6.40 3.36 -8.76
C PRO A 46 7.50 3.45 -7.70
N HIS A 47 8.69 3.04 -8.08
CA HIS A 47 9.91 2.96 -7.26
C HIS A 47 10.01 1.78 -6.32
N LEU A 48 8.95 1.00 -6.09
CA LEU A 48 9.06 -0.23 -5.29
C LEU A 48 9.79 -1.32 -6.10
N ARG A 49 10.69 -2.04 -5.43
CA ARG A 49 11.41 -3.18 -6.01
C ARG A 49 10.55 -4.42 -6.11
N GLN A 50 9.58 -4.56 -5.23
CA GLN A 50 8.69 -5.71 -5.14
C GLN A 50 7.39 -5.30 -4.48
N ASP A 51 6.38 -6.16 -4.58
CA ASP A 51 5.11 -5.94 -3.90
C ASP A 51 5.30 -5.97 -2.38
N ILE A 52 4.61 -5.10 -1.68
CA ILE A 52 4.65 -5.02 -0.22
C ILE A 52 3.24 -5.23 0.36
N PRO A 53 3.12 -5.66 1.64
CA PRO A 53 1.81 -5.79 2.29
C PRO A 53 1.06 -4.45 2.32
N ILE A 54 -0.23 -4.49 1.97
CA ILE A 54 -1.05 -3.28 1.89
C ILE A 54 -1.22 -2.58 3.25
N ILE A 55 -1.25 -3.35 4.33
CA ILE A 55 -1.44 -2.81 5.68
C ILE A 55 -0.28 -1.89 6.06
N ILE A 56 0.93 -2.21 5.61
CA ILE A 56 2.11 -1.37 5.86
C ILE A 56 1.95 0.00 5.18
N VAL A 57 1.35 0.04 4.00
CA VAL A 57 1.08 1.31 3.31
C VAL A 57 0.08 2.16 4.09
N PHE A 58 -0.99 1.57 4.62
CA PHE A 58 -1.92 2.29 5.49
C PHE A 58 -1.20 2.92 6.68
N ARG A 59 -0.34 2.15 7.34
CA ARG A 59 0.42 2.65 8.48
C ARG A 59 1.41 3.75 8.10
N ALA A 60 2.05 3.64 6.95
CA ALA A 60 2.92 4.68 6.41
C ALA A 60 2.15 5.97 6.12
N LEU A 61 0.87 5.88 5.78
CA LEU A 61 -0.01 7.04 5.59
C LEU A 61 -0.53 7.63 6.91
N GLY A 62 -0.19 7.02 8.04
CA GLY A 62 -0.60 7.49 9.36
C GLY A 62 -1.79 6.77 9.98
N ILE A 63 -2.34 5.77 9.31
CA ILE A 63 -3.43 4.94 9.82
C ILE A 63 -2.78 3.72 10.50
N GLU A 64 -2.55 3.81 11.80
CA GLU A 64 -1.72 2.85 12.52
C GLU A 64 -2.47 1.67 13.14
N THR A 65 -3.69 1.89 13.64
CA THR A 65 -4.42 0.83 14.36
C THR A 65 -5.13 -0.11 13.39
N ASP A 66 -5.19 -1.38 13.75
CA ASP A 66 -5.90 -2.40 12.97
C ASP A 66 -7.37 -2.04 12.78
N ARG A 67 -7.99 -1.48 13.81
CA ARG A 67 -9.39 -1.05 13.78
C ARG A 67 -9.63 0.04 12.74
N ASP A 68 -8.78 1.07 12.73
CA ASP A 68 -8.92 2.18 11.79
C ASP A 68 -8.67 1.73 10.36
N ILE A 69 -7.65 0.90 10.13
CA ILE A 69 -7.38 0.31 8.82
C ILE A 69 -8.60 -0.50 8.35
N THR A 70 -9.13 -1.33 9.22
CA THR A 70 -10.32 -2.14 8.92
C THR A 70 -11.50 -1.26 8.52
N LEU A 71 -11.75 -0.17 9.24
CA LEU A 71 -12.83 0.77 8.93
C LEU A 71 -12.65 1.43 7.56
N TYR A 72 -11.43 1.79 7.18
CA TYR A 72 -11.18 2.31 5.84
C TYR A 72 -11.52 1.29 4.75
N ILE A 73 -11.27 0.02 5.00
CA ILE A 73 -11.53 -1.05 4.03
C ILE A 73 -13.02 -1.40 3.97
N ILE A 74 -13.68 -1.59 5.11
CA ILE A 74 -15.08 -2.01 5.16
C ILE A 74 -16.08 -0.85 5.04
N GLU A 75 -15.62 0.40 5.18
CA GLU A 75 -16.40 1.63 5.20
C GLU A 75 -17.24 1.80 6.46
N SER A 76 -18.00 0.78 6.87
CA SER A 76 -18.84 0.82 8.07
C SER A 76 -19.00 -0.59 8.62
N TRP A 77 -19.09 -0.71 9.96
CA TRP A 77 -19.42 -1.98 10.62
C TRP A 77 -20.80 -2.50 10.23
N ASN A 78 -21.67 -1.63 9.70
CA ASN A 78 -23.01 -1.98 9.23
C ASN A 78 -23.05 -2.41 7.76
N HIS A 79 -21.91 -2.40 7.07
CA HIS A 79 -21.83 -2.85 5.68
C HIS A 79 -22.27 -4.32 5.60
N PRO A 80 -23.10 -4.72 4.59
CA PRO A 80 -23.59 -6.11 4.49
C PRO A 80 -22.47 -7.14 4.44
N ASP A 81 -21.34 -6.83 3.83
CA ASP A 81 -20.21 -7.74 3.67
C ASP A 81 -19.09 -7.51 4.68
N ALA A 82 -19.31 -6.71 5.73
CA ALA A 82 -18.28 -6.34 6.70
C ALA A 82 -17.59 -7.55 7.32
N LYS A 83 -18.35 -8.56 7.73
CA LYS A 83 -17.81 -9.79 8.33
C LYS A 83 -16.92 -10.55 7.36
N GLU A 84 -17.34 -10.66 6.12
CA GLU A 84 -16.58 -11.35 5.07
C GLU A 84 -15.29 -10.60 4.73
N PHE A 85 -15.36 -9.29 4.60
CA PHE A 85 -14.18 -8.45 4.38
C PHE A 85 -13.18 -8.57 5.54
N CYS A 86 -13.66 -8.52 6.78
CA CYS A 86 -12.80 -8.71 7.97
C CYS A 86 -12.11 -10.07 7.95
N ARG A 87 -12.82 -11.11 7.57
CA ARG A 87 -12.26 -12.46 7.46
C ARG A 87 -11.14 -12.52 6.42
N ILE A 88 -11.35 -11.89 5.26
CA ILE A 88 -10.39 -11.92 4.15
C ILE A 88 -9.14 -11.09 4.46
N ILE A 89 -9.28 -9.94 5.14
CA ILE A 89 -8.15 -9.06 5.43
C ILE A 89 -7.34 -9.47 6.67
N LYS A 90 -7.87 -10.33 7.52
CA LYS A 90 -7.20 -10.76 8.74
C LYS A 90 -5.77 -11.30 8.51
N PRO A 91 -5.52 -12.19 7.55
CA PRO A 91 -4.15 -12.65 7.28
C PRO A 91 -3.20 -11.52 6.87
N SER A 92 -3.69 -10.51 6.16
CA SER A 92 -2.88 -9.34 5.78
C SER A 92 -2.49 -8.50 7.00
N ILE A 93 -3.40 -8.34 7.96
CA ILE A 93 -3.12 -7.66 9.23
C ILE A 93 -2.09 -8.44 10.03
N GLU A 94 -2.21 -9.76 10.11
CA GLU A 94 -1.26 -10.63 10.80
C GLU A 94 0.13 -10.56 10.18
N GLU A 95 0.24 -10.50 8.86
CA GLU A 95 1.51 -10.37 8.14
C GLU A 95 2.26 -9.09 8.53
N ALA A 96 1.55 -8.02 8.82
CA ALA A 96 2.11 -6.72 9.19
C ALA A 96 2.18 -6.49 10.72
N SER A 97 1.99 -7.53 11.53
CA SER A 97 1.89 -7.41 12.99
C SER A 97 3.13 -6.86 13.68
N THR A 98 4.30 -6.98 13.07
CA THR A 98 5.57 -6.47 13.62
C THR A 98 5.85 -5.01 13.22
N ILE A 99 5.10 -4.46 12.28
CA ILE A 99 5.29 -3.11 11.73
C ILE A 99 4.08 -2.27 12.12
N MET A 100 4.03 -1.84 13.39
CA MET A 100 2.82 -1.26 13.98
C MET A 100 2.72 0.25 13.91
N THR A 101 3.81 0.97 13.64
CA THR A 101 3.84 2.43 13.67
C THR A 101 4.13 3.00 12.29
N GLN A 102 3.80 4.28 12.10
CA GLN A 102 4.11 5.01 10.86
C GLN A 102 5.60 5.01 10.57
N SER A 103 6.43 5.25 11.58
CA SER A 103 7.89 5.28 11.44
C SER A 103 8.43 3.93 10.98
N LEU A 104 7.98 2.83 11.59
CA LEU A 104 8.39 1.48 11.20
C LEU A 104 7.91 1.14 9.79
N ALA A 105 6.72 1.57 9.41
CA ALA A 105 6.17 1.35 8.08
C ALA A 105 6.98 2.09 7.01
N ILE A 106 7.36 3.33 7.28
CA ILE A 106 8.20 4.11 6.36
C ILE A 106 9.59 3.47 6.22
N GLU A 107 10.18 2.99 7.30
CA GLU A 107 11.46 2.27 7.23
C GLU A 107 11.35 0.96 6.46
N TYR A 108 10.26 0.24 6.60
CA TYR A 108 10.00 -0.97 5.81
C TYR A 108 9.97 -0.64 4.32
N ILE A 109 9.25 0.41 3.93
CA ILE A 109 9.19 0.87 2.53
C ILE A 109 10.58 1.26 2.04
N LEU A 110 11.37 1.94 2.87
CA LEU A 110 12.74 2.33 2.52
C LEU A 110 13.61 1.14 2.12
N LYS A 111 13.45 0.00 2.79
CA LYS A 111 14.19 -1.22 2.46
C LYS A 111 13.78 -1.84 1.12
N HIS A 112 12.62 -1.49 0.60
CA HIS A 112 12.03 -2.08 -0.61
C HIS A 112 11.89 -1.09 -1.77
N ILE A 113 12.50 0.10 -1.66
CA ILE A 113 12.38 1.16 -2.64
C ILE A 113 13.72 1.38 -3.37
N HIS A 114 13.64 1.76 -4.65
CA HIS A 114 14.81 2.23 -5.40
C HIS A 114 15.08 3.71 -5.06
N LEU A 115 16.32 4.01 -4.73
CA LEU A 115 16.77 5.40 -4.51
C LEU A 115 17.16 6.02 -5.85
N ILE A 116 16.15 6.33 -6.67
CA ILE A 116 16.34 6.90 -8.01
C ILE A 116 16.61 8.41 -7.88
N GLY A 117 17.53 8.89 -8.71
CA GLY A 117 17.90 10.32 -8.74
C GLY A 117 19.07 10.68 -7.83
N PHE A 118 19.61 9.71 -7.10
CA PHE A 118 20.81 9.92 -6.27
C PHE A 118 22.00 9.18 -6.88
N PRO A 119 23.19 9.83 -7.00
CA PRO A 119 24.39 9.14 -7.43
C PRO A 119 24.71 7.97 -6.46
N GLN A 120 25.14 6.83 -7.01
CA GLN A 120 25.51 5.67 -6.19
C GLN A 120 26.63 5.96 -5.20
N GLU A 121 27.47 6.94 -5.52
CA GLU A 121 28.60 7.37 -4.68
C GLU A 121 28.17 8.28 -3.53
N MET A 122 26.94 8.79 -3.57
CA MET A 122 26.44 9.71 -2.54
C MET A 122 25.98 8.93 -1.32
N LYS A 123 26.63 9.18 -0.18
CA LYS A 123 26.19 8.66 1.11
C LYS A 123 25.04 9.52 1.62
N LEU A 124 23.82 8.98 1.50
CA LEU A 124 22.65 9.63 2.04
C LEU A 124 22.53 9.38 3.55
N GLU A 125 22.26 10.42 4.30
CA GLU A 125 21.90 10.27 5.69
C GLU A 125 20.52 9.59 5.83
N HIS A 126 20.27 8.95 6.95
CA HIS A 126 19.02 8.25 7.19
C HIS A 126 17.81 9.19 7.06
N SER A 127 17.91 10.41 7.57
CA SER A 127 16.86 11.44 7.44
C SER A 127 16.54 11.77 5.98
N GLN A 128 17.55 11.83 5.11
CA GLN A 128 17.37 12.08 3.68
C GLN A 128 16.65 10.91 3.00
N LYS A 129 16.97 9.68 3.38
CA LYS A 129 16.30 8.48 2.85
C LYS A 129 14.84 8.44 3.26
N ILE A 130 14.54 8.77 4.52
CA ILE A 130 13.15 8.85 5.00
C ILE A 130 12.38 9.95 4.28
N ALA A 131 13.00 11.11 4.07
CA ALA A 131 12.37 12.20 3.31
C ALA A 131 12.08 11.77 1.85
N HIS A 132 12.97 10.98 1.25
CA HIS A 132 12.74 10.43 -0.09
C HIS A 132 11.53 9.49 -0.13
N VAL A 133 11.38 8.61 0.86
CA VAL A 133 10.21 7.73 0.96
C VAL A 133 8.92 8.55 1.06
N LYS A 134 8.90 9.58 1.88
CA LYS A 134 7.74 10.48 2.01
C LYS A 134 7.42 11.18 0.69
N THR A 135 8.44 11.62 -0.05
CA THR A 135 8.26 12.23 -1.36
C THR A 135 7.66 11.24 -2.37
N VAL A 136 8.11 10.00 -2.36
CA VAL A 136 7.54 8.95 -3.23
C VAL A 136 6.07 8.72 -2.89
N LEU A 137 5.72 8.63 -1.60
CA LEU A 137 4.33 8.45 -1.18
C LEU A 137 3.45 9.64 -1.58
N GLU A 138 4.00 10.85 -1.62
CA GLU A 138 3.25 12.04 -2.03
C GLU A 138 3.07 12.13 -3.56
N LYS A 139 4.15 11.92 -4.32
CA LYS A 139 4.21 12.26 -5.75
C LYS A 139 4.05 11.06 -6.69
N GLU A 140 4.47 9.87 -6.25
CA GLU A 140 4.44 8.67 -7.09
C GLU A 140 3.29 7.73 -6.76
N PHE A 141 2.72 7.87 -5.56
CA PHE A 141 1.61 7.05 -5.10
C PHE A 141 0.32 7.86 -5.12
N LEU A 142 -0.61 7.49 -6.00
CA LEU A 142 -1.92 8.13 -6.18
C LEU A 142 -1.83 9.67 -6.26
N PRO A 143 -1.00 10.22 -7.17
CA PRO A 143 -0.77 11.66 -7.24
C PRO A 143 -2.03 12.48 -7.59
N HIS A 144 -3.05 11.87 -8.21
CA HIS A 144 -4.30 12.54 -8.53
C HIS A 144 -5.08 13.00 -7.28
N LEU A 145 -4.75 12.44 -6.11
CA LEU A 145 -5.35 12.80 -4.82
C LEU A 145 -4.54 13.87 -4.07
N GLY A 146 -3.49 14.40 -4.68
CA GLY A 146 -2.61 15.38 -4.06
C GLY A 146 -1.74 14.79 -2.97
N THR A 147 -1.54 15.54 -1.88
CA THR A 147 -0.67 15.14 -0.76
C THR A 147 -1.44 14.63 0.46
N SER A 148 -2.76 14.56 0.40
CA SER A 148 -3.58 14.14 1.54
C SER A 148 -3.50 12.63 1.77
N ASN A 149 -2.87 12.23 2.87
CA ASN A 149 -2.78 10.83 3.27
C ASN A 149 -4.15 10.22 3.57
N VAL A 150 -5.06 11.00 4.13
CA VAL A 150 -6.43 10.55 4.44
C VAL A 150 -7.20 10.21 3.17
N LYS A 151 -7.10 11.05 2.15
CA LYS A 151 -7.74 10.78 0.85
C LYS A 151 -7.17 9.54 0.18
N LYS A 152 -5.85 9.35 0.26
CA LYS A 152 -5.18 8.16 -0.29
C LYS A 152 -5.61 6.90 0.45
N ALA A 153 -5.67 6.94 1.77
CA ALA A 153 -6.15 5.82 2.58
C ALA A 153 -7.61 5.47 2.28
N PHE A 154 -8.47 6.48 2.15
CA PHE A 154 -9.87 6.29 1.78
C PHE A 154 -10.01 5.63 0.40
N TYR A 155 -9.24 6.09 -0.57
CA TYR A 155 -9.26 5.53 -1.92
C TYR A 155 -8.75 4.08 -1.94
N LEU A 156 -7.69 3.78 -1.20
CA LEU A 156 -7.20 2.40 -1.05
C LEU A 156 -8.29 1.49 -0.50
N GLY A 157 -8.97 1.91 0.56
CA GLY A 157 -10.06 1.14 1.14
C GLY A 157 -11.16 0.85 0.13
N TYR A 158 -11.54 1.83 -0.65
CA TYR A 158 -12.52 1.69 -1.72
C TYR A 158 -12.09 0.66 -2.77
N MET A 159 -10.84 0.73 -3.23
CA MET A 159 -10.32 -0.19 -4.24
C MET A 159 -10.17 -1.62 -3.69
N ILE A 160 -9.82 -1.76 -2.41
CA ILE A 160 -9.78 -3.08 -1.76
C ILE A 160 -11.19 -3.69 -1.70
N ARG A 161 -12.21 -2.91 -1.35
CA ARG A 161 -13.60 -3.40 -1.38
C ARG A 161 -14.00 -3.89 -2.76
N LYS A 162 -13.64 -3.17 -3.81
CA LYS A 162 -13.89 -3.60 -5.19
C LYS A 162 -13.18 -4.91 -5.51
N LEU A 163 -11.92 -5.04 -5.10
CA LEU A 163 -11.13 -6.26 -5.31
C LEU A 163 -11.78 -7.46 -4.60
N LEU A 164 -12.23 -7.27 -3.37
CA LEU A 164 -12.83 -8.34 -2.56
C LEU A 164 -14.25 -8.69 -2.99
N SER A 165 -14.92 -7.83 -3.74
CA SER A 165 -16.28 -8.03 -4.22
C SER A 165 -16.35 -8.75 -5.57
N THR A 166 -15.23 -9.05 -6.18
CA THR A 166 -15.17 -9.79 -7.46
C THR A 166 -15.28 -11.28 -7.29
#